data_664468184c3746eb52dcd60e5601787f
#
_entry.id   664468184c3746eb52dcd60e5601787f
#
_cell.length_a   1.000
_cell.length_b   1.000
_cell.length_c   1.000
_cell.angle_alpha   90.00
_cell.angle_beta   90.00
_cell.angle_gamma   90.00
#
_symmetry.space_group_name_H-M   'P 1'
#
loop_
_entity.id
_entity.type
_entity.pdbx_description
1 polymer ?
#
loop_
_entity_poly.entity_id
_entity_poly.type
_entity_poly.pdbx_seq_one_letter_code
_entity_poly.pdbx_strand_id
1 'polypeptide(L)'
;MTSSAVPPPLPLALCRFAVVDVEATGSAPPAGRLLEVAVAMLEGGIVHLAYDALLDPGMPVPTAVARLTGITDQMVAGCPRFADVAPRLGRVLEDAIFVAHNARFDWHWLAGECAAVGVRAPRGAPLCTIRLTRRLVPELRHRRLDQVAAFFGVENPARHRAFGDALTTAYILRALLGRAAERGVETLEQLVELHDRTRHAKTRNAEVGTRNSGRGVTVRATSHACSAFRVPRSDF
;
A
#
# COMPACT_ATOMS: atom_id res chain seq x y z
N MET A 1 37.46 -18.48 9.27
CA MET A 1 36.18 -18.08 9.91
C MET A 1 35.79 -16.73 9.33
N THR A 2 34.98 -16.72 8.27
CA THR A 2 34.49 -15.49 7.65
C THR A 2 33.33 -14.98 8.50
N SER A 3 33.57 -13.87 9.20
CA SER A 3 32.51 -13.14 9.91
C SER A 3 31.48 -12.73 8.89
N SER A 4 30.29 -13.34 8.92
CA SER A 4 29.11 -12.90 8.15
C SER A 4 28.63 -11.59 8.77
N ALA A 5 29.18 -10.47 8.30
CA ALA A 5 28.67 -9.16 8.71
C ALA A 5 27.21 -9.04 8.26
N VAL A 6 26.31 -8.81 9.21
CA VAL A 6 24.92 -8.48 8.91
C VAL A 6 24.94 -7.21 8.05
N PRO A 7 24.30 -7.19 6.87
CA PRO A 7 24.28 -5.99 6.04
C PRO A 7 23.67 -4.81 6.82
N PRO A 8 24.14 -3.58 6.58
CA PRO A 8 23.60 -2.42 7.25
C PRO A 8 22.10 -2.26 6.93
N PRO A 9 21.31 -1.73 7.88
CA PRO A 9 19.88 -1.53 7.68
C PRO A 9 19.64 -0.58 6.49
N LEU A 10 18.63 -0.89 5.65
CA LEU A 10 18.34 -0.14 4.44
C LEU A 10 17.56 1.15 4.78
N PRO A 11 18.12 2.34 4.54
CA PRO A 11 17.42 3.60 4.77
C PRO A 11 16.14 3.72 3.93
N LEU A 12 15.04 4.18 4.52
CA LEU A 12 13.75 4.36 3.80
C LEU A 12 13.88 5.30 2.59
N ALA A 13 14.78 6.29 2.67
CA ALA A 13 15.02 7.23 1.57
C ALA A 13 15.62 6.57 0.33
N LEU A 14 16.26 5.40 0.47
CA LEU A 14 16.84 4.62 -0.62
C LEU A 14 15.95 3.46 -1.09
N CYS A 15 14.81 3.26 -0.42
CA CYS A 15 13.87 2.21 -0.79
C CYS A 15 13.09 2.57 -2.06
N ARG A 16 12.88 1.56 -2.90
CA ARG A 16 11.93 1.59 -4.02
C ARG A 16 10.66 0.86 -3.58
N PHE A 17 9.54 1.55 -3.55
CA PHE A 17 8.25 0.96 -3.21
C PHE A 17 7.40 0.83 -4.48
N ALA A 18 7.06 -0.40 -4.85
CA ALA A 18 6.10 -0.70 -5.90
C ALA A 18 4.71 -0.81 -5.28
N VAL A 19 3.92 0.23 -5.45
CA VAL A 19 2.55 0.28 -4.94
C VAL A 19 1.64 -0.28 -6.00
N VAL A 20 1.11 -1.47 -5.74
CA VAL A 20 0.32 -2.25 -6.68
C VAL A 20 -1.15 -2.17 -6.30
N ASP A 21 -1.99 -2.07 -7.31
CA ASP A 21 -3.44 -2.26 -7.21
C ASP A 21 -3.91 -3.12 -8.37
N VAL A 22 -4.92 -3.95 -8.16
CA VAL A 22 -5.46 -4.85 -9.17
C VAL A 22 -6.99 -4.87 -9.15
N GLU A 23 -7.57 -4.96 -10.36
CA GLU A 23 -8.99 -5.29 -10.54
C GLU A 23 -9.12 -6.71 -11.07
N ALA A 24 -10.14 -7.43 -10.60
CA ALA A 24 -10.30 -8.85 -10.90
C ALA A 24 -11.78 -9.22 -11.11
N THR A 25 -12.02 -10.35 -11.75
CA THR A 25 -13.38 -10.86 -12.05
C THR A 25 -14.18 -11.31 -10.82
N GLY A 26 -13.63 -11.20 -9.60
CA GLY A 26 -14.36 -11.37 -8.33
C GLY A 26 -13.81 -12.44 -7.42
N SER A 27 -13.97 -13.72 -7.72
CA SER A 27 -13.53 -14.82 -6.84
C SER A 27 -12.00 -14.88 -6.70
N ALA A 28 -11.48 -15.84 -5.99
CA ALA A 28 -10.03 -16.06 -5.91
C ALA A 28 -9.50 -16.82 -7.12
N PRO A 29 -8.19 -16.71 -7.47
CA PRO A 29 -7.56 -17.63 -8.43
C PRO A 29 -7.71 -19.10 -7.98
N PRO A 30 -7.82 -20.06 -8.89
CA PRO A 30 -7.80 -19.93 -10.35
C PRO A 30 -9.18 -19.67 -10.99
N ALA A 31 -10.26 -19.62 -10.19
CA ALA A 31 -11.63 -19.47 -10.69
C ALA A 31 -11.90 -18.06 -11.26
N GLY A 32 -11.20 -17.05 -10.76
CA GLY A 32 -11.22 -15.70 -11.29
C GLY A 32 -9.90 -15.33 -11.98
N ARG A 33 -9.88 -14.20 -12.66
CA ARG A 33 -8.74 -13.67 -13.43
C ARG A 33 -8.59 -12.16 -13.20
N LEU A 34 -7.39 -11.64 -13.42
CA LEU A 34 -7.14 -10.20 -13.40
C LEU A 34 -7.76 -9.51 -14.62
N LEU A 35 -8.30 -8.32 -14.39
CA LEU A 35 -8.86 -7.39 -15.40
C LEU A 35 -7.97 -6.18 -15.62
N GLU A 36 -7.31 -5.71 -14.59
CA GLU A 36 -6.40 -4.57 -14.64
C GLU A 36 -5.31 -4.75 -13.59
N VAL A 37 -4.10 -4.29 -13.91
CA VAL A 37 -2.99 -4.20 -12.95
C VAL A 37 -2.27 -2.88 -13.15
N ALA A 38 -2.04 -2.17 -12.05
CA ALA A 38 -1.26 -0.94 -12.06
C ALA A 38 -0.18 -0.95 -10.98
N VAL A 39 0.93 -0.28 -11.28
CA VAL A 39 2.05 -0.07 -10.35
C VAL A 39 2.42 1.40 -10.35
N ALA A 40 2.26 2.05 -9.21
CA ALA A 40 2.84 3.35 -8.93
C ALA A 40 4.14 3.14 -8.14
N MET A 41 5.24 3.75 -8.61
CA MET A 41 6.52 3.73 -7.90
C MET A 41 6.63 4.93 -6.97
N LEU A 42 7.12 4.69 -5.76
CA LEU A 42 7.57 5.73 -4.84
C LEU A 42 9.07 5.53 -4.59
N GLU A 43 9.87 6.45 -5.12
CA GLU A 43 11.34 6.45 -5.03
C GLU A 43 11.83 7.86 -4.69
N GLY A 44 12.72 8.00 -3.69
CA GLY A 44 13.24 9.30 -3.29
C GLY A 44 12.17 10.35 -2.96
N GLY A 45 10.98 9.92 -2.51
CA GLY A 45 9.85 10.80 -2.23
C GLY A 45 9.00 11.18 -3.45
N ILE A 46 9.38 10.75 -4.66
CA ILE A 46 8.66 11.02 -5.92
C ILE A 46 7.71 9.86 -6.21
N VAL A 47 6.46 10.18 -6.55
CA VAL A 47 5.45 9.20 -6.99
C VAL A 47 5.23 9.35 -8.48
N HIS A 48 5.26 8.25 -9.23
CA HIS A 48 4.92 8.21 -10.65
C HIS A 48 4.25 6.88 -11.01
N LEU A 49 3.40 6.88 -12.04
CA LEU A 49 2.83 5.65 -12.59
C LEU A 49 3.90 4.95 -13.44
N ALA A 50 4.33 3.75 -13.03
CA ALA A 50 5.36 2.97 -13.70
C ALA A 50 4.79 1.93 -14.67
N TYR A 51 3.58 1.45 -14.37
CA TYR A 51 2.91 0.42 -15.17
C TYR A 51 1.39 0.54 -15.02
N ASP A 52 0.67 0.32 -16.12
CA ASP A 52 -0.78 0.20 -16.16
C ASP A 52 -1.18 -0.65 -17.36
N ALA A 53 -2.06 -1.62 -17.15
CA ALA A 53 -2.57 -2.48 -18.22
C ALA A 53 -3.94 -3.06 -17.90
N LEU A 54 -4.88 -2.91 -18.83
CA LEU A 54 -6.06 -3.76 -18.93
C LEU A 54 -5.66 -5.13 -19.47
N LEU A 55 -6.34 -6.18 -19.00
CA LEU A 55 -6.04 -7.57 -19.32
C LEU A 55 -7.30 -8.28 -19.86
N ASP A 56 -7.12 -9.10 -20.88
CA ASP A 56 -8.15 -10.06 -21.30
C ASP A 56 -8.18 -11.23 -20.30
N PRO A 57 -9.25 -11.37 -19.49
CA PRO A 57 -9.37 -12.45 -18.53
C PRO A 57 -9.64 -13.81 -19.20
N GLY A 58 -9.98 -13.85 -20.50
CA GLY A 58 -10.41 -15.04 -21.22
C GLY A 58 -11.75 -15.61 -20.74
N MET A 59 -12.54 -14.80 -20.05
CA MET A 59 -13.87 -15.12 -19.54
C MET A 59 -14.72 -13.85 -19.44
N PRO A 60 -16.06 -13.93 -19.41
CA PRO A 60 -16.92 -12.77 -19.27
C PRO A 60 -16.65 -12.00 -17.97
N VAL A 61 -16.69 -10.67 -18.06
CA VAL A 61 -16.60 -9.78 -16.89
C VAL A 61 -17.94 -9.81 -16.15
N PRO A 62 -17.96 -10.23 -14.87
CA PRO A 62 -19.20 -10.27 -14.11
C PRO A 62 -19.86 -8.89 -14.01
N THR A 63 -21.17 -8.81 -14.19
CA THR A 63 -21.91 -7.54 -14.19
C THR A 63 -21.68 -6.71 -12.92
N ALA A 64 -21.55 -7.36 -11.76
CA ALA A 64 -21.27 -6.66 -10.50
C ALA A 64 -19.90 -5.99 -10.51
N VAL A 65 -18.88 -6.64 -11.10
CA VAL A 65 -17.53 -6.09 -11.25
C VAL A 65 -17.55 -4.95 -12.27
N ALA A 66 -18.18 -5.12 -13.41
CA ALA A 66 -18.31 -4.06 -14.42
C ALA A 66 -18.99 -2.79 -13.86
N ARG A 67 -20.00 -2.96 -12.99
CA ARG A 67 -20.65 -1.82 -12.31
C ARG A 67 -19.74 -1.11 -11.30
N LEU A 68 -18.85 -1.85 -10.63
CA LEU A 68 -17.94 -1.31 -9.62
C LEU A 68 -16.75 -0.59 -10.27
N THR A 69 -16.10 -1.25 -11.22
CA THR A 69 -14.82 -0.81 -11.81
C THR A 69 -14.99 -0.01 -13.10
N GLY A 70 -16.17 -0.12 -13.74
CA GLY A 70 -16.40 0.40 -15.09
C GLY A 70 -15.75 -0.43 -16.20
N ILE A 71 -15.02 -1.51 -15.87
CA ILE A 71 -14.36 -2.38 -16.86
C ILE A 71 -15.40 -3.34 -17.45
N THR A 72 -15.56 -3.30 -18.76
CA THR A 72 -16.53 -4.12 -19.51
C THR A 72 -15.84 -5.13 -20.40
N ASP A 73 -16.59 -6.15 -20.87
CA ASP A 73 -16.09 -7.11 -21.86
C ASP A 73 -15.51 -6.43 -23.09
N GLN A 74 -16.15 -5.35 -23.56
CA GLN A 74 -15.69 -4.60 -24.73
C GLN A 74 -14.32 -3.94 -24.47
N MET A 75 -14.05 -3.47 -23.26
CA MET A 75 -12.78 -2.83 -22.92
C MET A 75 -11.63 -3.81 -22.84
N VAL A 76 -11.87 -5.04 -22.39
CA VAL A 76 -10.82 -6.07 -22.25
C VAL A 76 -10.66 -6.92 -23.51
N ALA A 77 -11.60 -6.85 -24.44
CA ALA A 77 -11.52 -7.56 -25.71
C ALA A 77 -10.30 -7.11 -26.53
N GLY A 78 -9.41 -8.06 -26.83
CA GLY A 78 -8.16 -7.80 -27.56
C GLY A 78 -7.04 -7.19 -26.71
N CYS A 79 -7.24 -7.00 -25.41
CA CYS A 79 -6.17 -6.68 -24.49
C CYS A 79 -5.19 -7.88 -24.34
N PRO A 80 -3.95 -7.65 -23.90
CA PRO A 80 -3.03 -8.74 -23.61
C PRO A 80 -3.54 -9.60 -22.45
N ARG A 81 -3.19 -10.87 -22.44
CA ARG A 81 -3.38 -11.75 -21.28
C ARG A 81 -2.28 -11.52 -20.26
N PHE A 82 -2.49 -11.95 -19.03
CA PHE A 82 -1.47 -11.80 -17.97
C PHE A 82 -0.11 -12.39 -18.39
N ALA A 83 -0.08 -13.53 -19.09
CA ALA A 83 1.15 -14.14 -19.59
C ALA A 83 2.00 -13.20 -20.47
N ASP A 84 1.33 -12.38 -21.27
CA ASP A 84 1.99 -11.46 -22.22
C ASP A 84 2.64 -10.28 -21.49
N VAL A 85 2.04 -9.83 -20.38
CA VAL A 85 2.50 -8.69 -19.60
C VAL A 85 3.44 -9.06 -18.46
N ALA A 86 3.38 -10.30 -17.97
CA ALA A 86 4.13 -10.76 -16.81
C ALA A 86 5.64 -10.48 -16.89
N PRO A 87 6.35 -10.66 -18.04
CA PRO A 87 7.78 -10.36 -18.12
C PRO A 87 8.10 -8.87 -17.93
N ARG A 88 7.25 -7.97 -18.45
CA ARG A 88 7.42 -6.52 -18.28
C ARG A 88 7.08 -6.09 -16.87
N LEU A 89 5.96 -6.58 -16.33
CA LEU A 89 5.54 -6.33 -14.95
C LEU A 89 6.60 -6.82 -13.96
N GLY A 90 7.18 -8.00 -14.18
CA GLY A 90 8.26 -8.56 -13.37
C GLY A 90 9.46 -7.63 -13.28
N ARG A 91 9.89 -7.02 -14.40
CA ARG A 91 10.99 -6.02 -14.41
C ARG A 91 10.65 -4.76 -13.63
N VAL A 92 9.40 -4.29 -13.68
CA VAL A 92 8.97 -3.11 -12.91
C VAL A 92 9.01 -3.40 -11.41
N LEU A 93 8.66 -4.62 -11.01
CA LEU A 93 8.60 -5.05 -9.60
C LEU A 93 9.96 -5.56 -9.07
N GLU A 94 10.97 -5.70 -9.93
CA GLU A 94 12.28 -6.20 -9.55
C GLU A 94 12.95 -5.24 -8.56
N ASP A 95 13.49 -5.80 -7.47
CA ASP A 95 14.16 -5.08 -6.38
C ASP A 95 13.32 -3.97 -5.71
N ALA A 96 12.01 -3.99 -5.91
CA ALA A 96 11.09 -3.09 -5.24
C ALA A 96 10.34 -3.79 -4.10
N ILE A 97 10.00 -3.02 -3.07
CA ILE A 97 9.19 -3.45 -1.94
C ILE A 97 7.72 -3.39 -2.37
N PHE A 98 7.06 -4.54 -2.38
CA PHE A 98 5.64 -4.60 -2.72
C PHE A 98 4.78 -3.95 -1.64
N VAL A 99 3.94 -3.01 -2.04
CA VAL A 99 2.97 -2.33 -1.17
C VAL A 99 1.60 -2.32 -1.82
N ALA A 100 0.53 -2.46 -1.02
CA ALA A 100 -0.84 -2.24 -1.50
C ALA A 100 -1.77 -1.79 -0.36
N HIS A 101 -2.97 -1.32 -0.74
CA HIS A 101 -4.02 -1.02 0.22
C HIS A 101 -4.91 -2.25 0.40
N ASN A 102 -4.80 -2.97 1.52
CA ASN A 102 -5.25 -4.35 1.73
C ASN A 102 -4.39 -5.40 0.99
N ALA A 103 -3.09 -5.26 1.13
CA ALA A 103 -2.07 -5.98 0.35
C ALA A 103 -2.24 -7.50 0.24
N ARG A 104 -3.01 -8.14 1.15
CA ARG A 104 -3.33 -9.57 1.04
C ARG A 104 -4.13 -9.88 -0.23
N PHE A 105 -5.01 -8.98 -0.65
CA PHE A 105 -5.83 -9.14 -1.84
C PHE A 105 -4.97 -9.07 -3.11
N ASP A 106 -4.27 -7.96 -3.30
CA ASP A 106 -3.47 -7.71 -4.50
C ASP A 106 -2.34 -8.73 -4.65
N TRP A 107 -1.68 -9.05 -3.54
CA TRP A 107 -0.65 -10.07 -3.50
C TRP A 107 -1.17 -11.45 -3.90
N HIS A 108 -2.34 -11.85 -3.38
CA HIS A 108 -2.92 -13.15 -3.67
C HIS A 108 -3.25 -13.32 -5.16
N TRP A 109 -3.85 -12.26 -5.75
CA TRP A 109 -4.16 -12.25 -7.17
C TRP A 109 -2.91 -12.30 -8.03
N LEU A 110 -1.95 -11.41 -7.77
CA LEU A 110 -0.71 -11.36 -8.55
C LEU A 110 0.11 -12.65 -8.44
N ALA A 111 0.25 -13.19 -7.24
CA ALA A 111 0.96 -14.43 -7.01
C ALA A 111 0.27 -15.62 -7.69
N GLY A 112 -1.06 -15.67 -7.70
CA GLY A 112 -1.86 -16.69 -8.39
C GLY A 112 -1.67 -16.65 -9.90
N GLU A 113 -1.73 -15.48 -10.51
CA GLU A 113 -1.49 -15.30 -11.94
C GLU A 113 -0.03 -15.63 -12.32
N CYS A 114 0.95 -15.19 -11.52
CA CYS A 114 2.35 -15.56 -11.73
C CYS A 114 2.55 -17.08 -11.71
N ALA A 115 1.95 -17.76 -10.74
CA ALA A 115 2.02 -19.22 -10.64
C ALA A 115 1.39 -19.92 -11.85
N ALA A 116 0.24 -19.41 -12.33
CA ALA A 116 -0.45 -19.97 -13.49
C ALA A 116 0.37 -19.91 -14.79
N VAL A 117 1.24 -18.92 -14.93
CA VAL A 117 2.10 -18.73 -16.12
C VAL A 117 3.55 -19.14 -15.88
N GLY A 118 3.88 -19.76 -14.74
CA GLY A 118 5.23 -20.22 -14.43
C GLY A 118 6.26 -19.11 -14.17
N VAL A 119 5.80 -17.90 -13.84
CA VAL A 119 6.66 -16.76 -13.52
C VAL A 119 6.77 -16.61 -12.01
N ARG A 120 7.95 -16.18 -11.54
CA ARG A 120 8.15 -15.95 -10.11
C ARG A 120 7.37 -14.71 -9.66
N ALA A 121 6.60 -14.85 -8.57
CA ALA A 121 5.99 -13.71 -7.87
C ALA A 121 7.08 -12.76 -7.31
N PRO A 122 6.74 -11.48 -7.05
CA PRO A 122 7.64 -10.54 -6.38
C PRO A 122 8.22 -11.12 -5.09
N ARG A 123 9.40 -10.66 -4.68
CA ARG A 123 10.07 -11.15 -3.47
C ARG A 123 9.61 -10.39 -2.23
N GLY A 124 9.76 -11.03 -1.06
CA GLY A 124 9.50 -10.43 0.23
C GLY A 124 8.03 -10.46 0.65
N ALA A 125 7.78 -10.07 1.89
CA ALA A 125 6.43 -9.95 2.42
C ALA A 125 5.82 -8.59 2.01
N PRO A 126 4.56 -8.57 1.56
CA PRO A 126 3.92 -7.33 1.16
C PRO A 126 3.66 -6.39 2.35
N LEU A 127 3.95 -5.11 2.19
CA LEU A 127 3.53 -4.07 3.12
C LEU A 127 2.09 -3.63 2.85
N CYS A 128 1.31 -3.47 3.89
CA CYS A 128 -0.09 -3.07 3.80
C CYS A 128 -0.32 -1.69 4.39
N THR A 129 -0.76 -0.73 3.57
CA THR A 129 -1.02 0.64 4.03
C THR A 129 -2.14 0.71 5.07
N ILE A 130 -3.12 -0.21 5.08
CA ILE A 130 -4.13 -0.31 6.16
C ILE A 130 -3.45 -0.62 7.50
N ARG A 131 -2.46 -1.53 7.52
CA ARG A 131 -1.73 -1.87 8.74
C ARG A 131 -0.87 -0.71 9.21
N LEU A 132 -0.13 -0.05 8.31
CA LEU A 132 0.65 1.14 8.61
C LEU A 132 -0.25 2.29 9.12
N THR A 133 -1.38 2.57 8.45
CA THR A 133 -2.35 3.58 8.91
C THR A 133 -2.84 3.28 10.33
N ARG A 134 -3.10 2.02 10.66
CA ARG A 134 -3.53 1.64 12.01
C ARG A 134 -2.51 1.98 13.08
N ARG A 135 -1.22 2.01 12.73
CA ARG A 135 -0.11 2.31 13.64
C ARG A 135 0.21 3.79 13.72
N LEU A 136 0.21 4.45 12.57
CA LEU A 136 0.68 5.81 12.41
C LEU A 136 -0.44 6.85 12.57
N VAL A 137 -1.71 6.43 12.37
CA VAL A 137 -2.90 7.28 12.44
C VAL A 137 -3.97 6.54 13.28
N PRO A 138 -3.74 6.34 14.60
CA PRO A 138 -4.66 5.59 15.45
C PRO A 138 -6.01 6.26 15.62
N GLU A 139 -6.10 7.58 15.45
CA GLU A 139 -7.31 8.39 15.48
C GLU A 139 -8.28 8.07 14.32
N LEU A 140 -7.79 7.58 13.18
CA LEU A 140 -8.61 7.20 12.06
C LEU A 140 -9.22 5.79 12.30
N ARG A 141 -10.54 5.77 12.55
CA ARG A 141 -11.24 4.51 12.87
C ARG A 141 -11.45 3.61 11.66
N HIS A 142 -11.88 4.19 10.56
CA HIS A 142 -12.13 3.50 9.30
C HIS A 142 -10.98 3.73 8.32
N ARG A 143 -10.54 2.69 7.64
CA ARG A 143 -9.31 2.69 6.84
C ARG A 143 -9.54 2.18 5.42
N ARG A 144 -10.72 2.49 4.86
CA ARG A 144 -10.96 2.32 3.43
C ARG A 144 -10.10 3.33 2.68
N LEU A 145 -9.75 3.03 1.43
CA LEU A 145 -8.84 3.87 0.64
C LEU A 145 -9.31 5.33 0.60
N ASP A 146 -10.60 5.54 0.30
CA ASP A 146 -11.23 6.87 0.25
C ASP A 146 -11.11 7.66 1.58
N GLN A 147 -11.24 6.98 2.70
CA GLN A 147 -11.19 7.61 4.03
C GLN A 147 -9.75 7.98 4.42
N VAL A 148 -8.78 7.12 4.07
CA VAL A 148 -7.37 7.42 4.30
C VAL A 148 -6.88 8.50 3.36
N ALA A 149 -7.33 8.48 2.10
CA ALA A 149 -7.05 9.53 1.11
C ALA A 149 -7.58 10.89 1.59
N ALA A 150 -8.85 10.95 2.01
CA ALA A 150 -9.45 12.17 2.55
C ALA A 150 -8.71 12.70 3.79
N PHE A 151 -8.27 11.82 4.69
CA PHE A 151 -7.51 12.21 5.88
C PHE A 151 -6.18 12.90 5.52
N PHE A 152 -5.50 12.42 4.48
CA PHE A 152 -4.23 13.00 4.02
C PHE A 152 -4.39 14.08 2.93
N GLY A 153 -5.62 14.41 2.52
CA GLY A 153 -5.88 15.38 1.46
C GLY A 153 -5.41 14.89 0.08
N VAL A 154 -5.42 13.58 -0.14
CA VAL A 154 -5.05 12.94 -1.41
C VAL A 154 -6.30 12.77 -2.26
N GLU A 155 -6.29 13.30 -3.47
CA GLU A 155 -7.35 13.08 -4.47
C GLU A 155 -7.11 11.76 -5.22
N ASN A 156 -8.19 11.03 -5.52
CA ASN A 156 -8.13 9.84 -6.35
C ASN A 156 -8.55 10.21 -7.78
N PRO A 157 -7.66 10.11 -8.77
CA PRO A 157 -7.96 10.52 -10.15
C PRO A 157 -8.97 9.60 -10.85
N ALA A 158 -9.03 8.34 -10.43
CA ALA A 158 -9.95 7.35 -11.02
C ALA A 158 -10.24 6.23 -10.01
N ARG A 159 -11.28 6.43 -9.22
CA ARG A 159 -11.70 5.45 -8.20
C ARG A 159 -12.18 4.14 -8.85
N HIS A 160 -11.82 3.01 -8.24
CA HIS A 160 -12.09 1.66 -8.74
C HIS A 160 -11.50 1.40 -10.14
N ARG A 161 -10.37 2.03 -10.42
CA ARG A 161 -9.47 1.72 -11.51
C ARG A 161 -8.08 1.54 -10.90
N ALA A 162 -7.41 0.48 -11.29
CA ALA A 162 -6.15 0.09 -10.64
C ALA A 162 -5.12 1.22 -10.67
N PHE A 163 -4.99 1.98 -11.76
CA PHE A 163 -4.04 3.09 -11.83
C PHE A 163 -4.36 4.23 -10.85
N GLY A 164 -5.65 4.56 -10.67
CA GLY A 164 -6.11 5.61 -9.77
C GLY A 164 -5.90 5.22 -8.30
N ASP A 165 -6.26 3.99 -7.96
CA ASP A 165 -6.13 3.46 -6.60
C ASP A 165 -4.66 3.20 -6.23
N ALA A 166 -3.80 2.75 -7.17
CA ALA A 166 -2.35 2.61 -6.97
C ALA A 166 -1.66 3.97 -6.73
N LEU A 167 -1.95 4.99 -7.55
CA LEU A 167 -1.42 6.35 -7.35
C LEU A 167 -1.86 6.93 -6.01
N THR A 168 -3.15 6.84 -5.69
CA THR A 168 -3.70 7.27 -4.40
C THR A 168 -3.00 6.59 -3.24
N THR A 169 -2.83 5.28 -3.32
CA THR A 169 -2.13 4.47 -2.30
C THR A 169 -0.66 4.86 -2.18
N ALA A 170 0.01 5.21 -3.27
CA ALA A 170 1.41 5.67 -3.25
C ALA A 170 1.56 7.03 -2.56
N TYR A 171 0.66 7.98 -2.80
CA TYR A 171 0.65 9.26 -2.08
C TYR A 171 0.33 9.08 -0.59
N ILE A 172 -0.60 8.18 -0.25
CA ILE A 172 -0.87 7.79 1.15
C ILE A 172 0.39 7.17 1.78
N LEU A 173 1.07 6.25 1.09
CA LEU A 173 2.31 5.65 1.58
C LEU A 173 3.36 6.73 1.87
N ARG A 174 3.57 7.68 0.95
CA ARG A 174 4.48 8.80 1.15
C ARG A 174 4.17 9.59 2.41
N ALA A 175 2.90 9.90 2.66
CA ALA A 175 2.46 10.60 3.88
C ALA A 175 2.68 9.74 5.14
N LEU A 176 2.42 8.44 5.06
CA LEU A 176 2.68 7.50 6.16
C LEU A 176 4.17 7.37 6.48
N LEU A 177 5.04 7.37 5.46
CA LEU A 177 6.51 7.37 5.67
C LEU A 177 6.97 8.65 6.37
N GLY A 178 6.41 9.81 6.03
CA GLY A 178 6.66 11.05 6.77
C GLY A 178 6.28 10.92 8.26
N ARG A 179 5.09 10.38 8.56
CA ARG A 179 4.67 10.10 9.93
C ARG A 179 5.51 9.05 10.66
N ALA A 180 6.07 8.09 9.92
CA ALA A 180 7.01 7.11 10.47
C ALA A 180 8.34 7.77 10.85
N ALA A 181 8.88 8.64 9.98
CA ALA A 181 10.10 9.40 10.24
C ALA A 181 9.96 10.32 11.48
N GLU A 182 8.82 11.00 11.68
CA GLU A 182 8.50 11.77 12.90
C GLU A 182 8.58 10.92 14.19
N ARG A 183 8.51 9.60 14.07
CA ARG A 183 8.61 8.63 15.18
C ARG A 183 9.95 7.90 15.24
N GLY A 184 10.95 8.37 14.50
CA GLY A 184 12.28 7.78 14.44
C GLY A 184 12.36 6.46 13.66
N VAL A 185 11.39 6.18 12.77
CA VAL A 185 11.43 5.03 11.86
C VAL A 185 12.14 5.47 10.58
N GLU A 186 13.40 5.10 10.43
CA GLU A 186 14.28 5.58 9.37
C GLU A 186 14.70 4.48 8.39
N THR A 187 14.54 3.19 8.79
CA THR A 187 14.96 2.05 7.98
C THR A 187 13.80 1.13 7.62
N LEU A 188 14.01 0.32 6.58
CA LEU A 188 13.03 -0.67 6.12
C LEU A 188 12.70 -1.69 7.22
N GLU A 189 13.71 -2.15 7.94
CA GLU A 189 13.54 -3.13 9.02
C GLU A 189 12.64 -2.57 10.13
N GLN A 190 12.85 -1.31 10.52
CA GLN A 190 12.02 -0.63 11.51
C GLN A 190 10.57 -0.44 11.00
N LEU A 191 10.41 -0.13 9.70
CA LEU A 191 9.08 -0.02 9.09
C LEU A 191 8.34 -1.35 9.07
N VAL A 192 9.04 -2.45 8.73
CA VAL A 192 8.49 -3.81 8.74
C VAL A 192 8.12 -4.21 10.17
N GLU A 193 8.98 -3.94 11.15
CA GLU A 193 8.67 -4.19 12.55
C GLU A 193 7.41 -3.42 13.00
N LEU A 194 7.31 -2.13 12.67
CA LEU A 194 6.13 -1.32 12.96
C LEU A 194 4.88 -1.90 12.31
N HIS A 195 4.99 -2.31 11.04
CA HIS A 195 3.91 -2.91 10.26
C HIS A 195 3.42 -4.23 10.90
N ASP A 196 4.35 -5.08 11.38
CA ASP A 196 4.05 -6.44 11.86
C ASP A 196 3.70 -6.52 13.34
N ARG A 197 3.91 -5.48 14.14
CA ARG A 197 3.52 -5.47 15.55
C ARG A 197 2.08 -5.91 15.72
N THR A 198 1.85 -7.02 16.42
CA THR A 198 0.52 -7.45 16.86
C THR A 198 0.10 -6.65 18.10
N ARG A 199 -1.21 -6.44 18.32
CA ARG A 199 -1.77 -5.65 19.44
C ARG A 199 -1.53 -6.28 20.84
N HIS A 200 -0.54 -7.13 21.05
CA HIS A 200 -0.31 -7.87 22.30
C HIS A 200 0.60 -7.17 23.33
N ALA A 201 0.56 -5.84 23.44
CA ALA A 201 1.28 -5.13 24.50
C ALA A 201 0.37 -4.17 25.29
N LYS A 202 -0.79 -4.63 25.72
CA LYS A 202 -1.63 -3.90 26.69
C LYS A 202 -2.00 -4.75 27.90
N THR A 203 -1.04 -5.48 28.48
CA THR A 203 -1.24 -6.11 29.81
C THR A 203 0.11 -6.43 30.46
N ARG A 204 0.94 -5.40 30.71
CA ARG A 204 2.02 -5.48 31.70
C ARG A 204 2.47 -4.08 32.09
N ASN A 205 1.64 -3.29 32.72
CA ASN A 205 2.02 -2.21 33.63
C ASN A 205 0.77 -1.66 34.32
N ALA A 206 0.10 -2.53 35.06
CA ALA A 206 -0.91 -2.14 36.01
C ALA A 206 -0.79 -3.04 37.23
N GLU A 207 0.37 -2.96 37.92
CA GLU A 207 0.54 -3.41 39.31
C GLU A 207 1.93 -3.02 39.78
N VAL A 208 2.17 -1.78 40.12
CA VAL A 208 2.90 -1.38 41.32
C VAL A 208 2.23 -0.11 41.81
N GLY A 209 1.43 -0.29 42.83
CA GLY A 209 0.80 0.80 43.50
C GLY A 209 1.80 1.58 44.34
N THR A 210 1.51 2.79 44.61
CA THR A 210 1.28 3.27 45.99
C THR A 210 0.91 4.72 45.95
N ARG A 211 -0.13 5.02 46.68
CA ARG A 211 -0.60 6.31 47.15
C ARG A 211 0.50 7.39 47.26
N ASN A 212 0.30 8.56 46.67
CA ASN A 212 0.37 9.77 47.47
C ASN A 212 -0.38 10.93 46.79
N SER A 213 -0.99 11.70 47.65
CA SER A 213 -1.86 12.83 47.47
C SER A 213 -1.15 14.05 46.90
N GLY A 214 -1.85 14.87 46.06
CA GLY A 214 -1.73 16.31 46.21
C GLY A 214 -1.43 17.12 44.97
N ARG A 215 -2.41 17.96 44.62
CA ARG A 215 -2.32 19.27 43.96
C ARG A 215 -2.21 19.32 42.42
N GLY A 216 -3.29 19.89 41.88
CA GLY A 216 -3.48 20.18 40.47
C GLY A 216 -2.53 21.23 39.91
N VAL A 217 -2.23 21.06 38.65
CA VAL A 217 -1.79 22.14 37.76
C VAL A 217 -2.50 21.94 36.44
N THR A 218 -3.32 22.94 36.12
CA THR A 218 -4.01 23.06 34.83
C THR A 218 -3.01 23.52 33.79
N VAL A 219 -2.68 22.68 32.79
CA VAL A 219 -1.91 23.14 31.62
C VAL A 219 -2.87 23.22 30.44
N ARG A 220 -3.05 24.43 29.92
CA ARG A 220 -3.79 24.73 28.70
C ARG A 220 -3.10 24.09 27.50
N ALA A 221 -3.86 23.28 26.72
CA ALA A 221 -3.45 22.80 25.42
C ALA A 221 -3.45 23.97 24.41
N THR A 222 -2.30 24.30 23.87
CA THR A 222 -2.16 25.13 22.67
C THR A 222 -2.29 24.27 21.44
N SER A 223 -3.34 24.51 20.65
CA SER A 223 -3.57 23.90 19.35
C SER A 223 -2.53 24.41 18.35
N HIS A 224 -1.63 23.55 17.89
CA HIS A 224 -0.82 23.82 16.71
C HIS A 224 -1.59 23.36 15.48
N ALA A 225 -1.95 24.33 14.66
CA ALA A 225 -2.56 24.12 13.35
C ALA A 225 -1.58 23.37 12.45
N CYS A 226 -2.03 22.21 11.96
CA CYS A 226 -1.34 21.43 10.94
C CYS A 226 -1.42 22.20 9.62
N SER A 227 -0.29 22.72 9.14
CA SER A 227 -0.23 23.38 7.83
C SER A 227 -0.52 22.37 6.75
N ALA A 228 -1.58 22.62 5.99
CA ALA A 228 -2.01 21.81 4.86
C ALA A 228 -0.92 21.81 3.77
N PHE A 229 -0.33 20.63 3.53
CA PHE A 229 0.52 20.38 2.37
C PHE A 229 -0.39 20.33 1.12
N ARG A 230 -0.44 21.45 0.36
CA ARG A 230 -1.07 21.44 -0.97
C ARG A 230 -0.15 20.72 -1.94
N VAL A 231 -0.69 19.67 -2.57
CA VAL A 231 -0.08 19.05 -3.76
C VAL A 231 -0.11 20.08 -4.90
N PRO A 232 1.03 20.34 -5.59
CA PRO A 232 1.01 21.23 -6.75
C PRO A 232 0.09 20.64 -7.83
N ARG A 233 -0.79 21.45 -8.39
CA ARG A 233 -1.52 21.09 -9.62
C ARG A 233 -0.48 21.00 -10.73
N SER A 234 -0.30 19.81 -11.29
CA SER A 234 0.39 19.64 -12.56
C SER A 234 -0.60 19.99 -13.66
N ASP A 235 -0.30 21.05 -14.39
CA ASP A 235 -0.96 21.34 -15.66
C ASP A 235 -0.60 20.22 -16.65
N PHE A 236 -1.61 19.43 -17.03
CA PHE A 236 -1.67 18.65 -18.25
C PHE A 236 -3.04 18.86 -18.88
#